data_e67536daa255c138200a5090a29bf26b
#
_entry.id   e67536daa255c138200a5090a29bf26b
#
_cell.length_a   1.000
_cell.length_b   1.000
_cell.length_c   1.000
_cell.angle_alpha   90.00
_cell.angle_beta   90.00
_cell.angle_gamma   90.00
#
_symmetry.space_group_name_H-M   'P 1'
#
loop_
_entity.id
_entity.type
_entity.pdbx_description
1 polymer ?
#
loop_
_entity_poly.entity_id
_entity_poly.type
_entity_poly.pdbx_seq_one_letter_code
_entity_poly.pdbx_strand_id
1 'polypeptide(L)'
;MVLLSSLNVLLILFPGFNTLDMNGPYEVLRKSGLSQNFNVTVASETDITTSIEGLHARRDIAIDHALVQQLPDFDVLVVPGGVAGPGSAVEAQAANITSPFMTLIKEFADVAPLSTARPRVLLSICTGAIFLGTMGVFNDRYCTTHWKALTDLQKSVNDAAARTHGRPGTVVPARFVDSGNNTSGVRIISSGGVSAGLDASLYLVKSLFGEEEALDTAEMLDYAWHKTDGVVLDGMRYY
;
A
#
# COMPACT_ATOMS: atom_id res chain seq x y z
N MET A 1 26.29 -7.04 6.34
CA MET A 1 25.12 -6.40 5.73
C MET A 1 25.04 -6.87 4.29
N VAL A 2 24.03 -7.65 3.95
CA VAL A 2 23.79 -8.03 2.55
C VAL A 2 23.27 -6.79 1.86
N LEU A 3 23.99 -6.24 0.90
CA LEU A 3 23.49 -5.16 0.06
C LEU A 3 22.27 -5.70 -0.69
N LEU A 4 21.08 -5.23 -0.34
CA LEU A 4 19.89 -5.50 -1.14
C LEU A 4 20.11 -4.90 -2.53
N SER A 5 19.95 -5.70 -3.57
CA SER A 5 19.81 -5.17 -4.92
C SER A 5 18.55 -4.28 -4.97
N SER A 6 18.48 -3.36 -5.93
CA SER A 6 17.29 -2.52 -6.13
C SER A 6 16.00 -3.34 -6.06
N LEU A 7 15.02 -2.84 -5.30
CA LEU A 7 13.71 -3.47 -5.12
C LEU A 7 12.72 -2.95 -6.15
N ASN A 8 11.96 -3.85 -6.76
CA ASN A 8 10.94 -3.51 -7.73
C ASN A 8 9.64 -3.15 -7.03
N VAL A 9 9.15 -1.96 -7.30
CA VAL A 9 7.90 -1.42 -6.75
C VAL A 9 6.85 -1.32 -7.85
N LEU A 10 5.68 -1.87 -7.60
CA LEU A 10 4.49 -1.67 -8.41
C LEU A 10 3.58 -0.67 -7.71
N LEU A 11 3.33 0.48 -8.34
CA LEU A 11 2.38 1.47 -7.87
C LEU A 11 1.16 1.43 -8.79
N ILE A 12 0.00 1.06 -8.26
CA ILE A 12 -1.21 0.86 -9.07
C ILE A 12 -2.16 2.04 -8.94
N LEU A 13 -2.73 2.46 -10.08
CA LEU A 13 -3.67 3.58 -10.14
C LEU A 13 -5.05 3.15 -10.59
N PHE A 14 -6.07 3.84 -10.10
CA PHE A 14 -7.46 3.74 -10.53
C PHE A 14 -8.03 5.15 -10.81
N PRO A 15 -9.04 5.32 -11.66
CA PRO A 15 -9.65 6.62 -11.91
C PRO A 15 -10.17 7.27 -10.62
N GLY A 16 -9.77 8.51 -10.34
CA GLY A 16 -10.12 9.23 -9.12
C GLY A 16 -9.18 8.98 -7.92
N PHE A 17 -7.98 8.44 -8.15
CA PHE A 17 -6.94 8.37 -7.12
C PHE A 17 -6.57 9.78 -6.60
N ASN A 18 -6.10 9.90 -5.35
CA ASN A 18 -5.58 11.15 -4.83
C ASN A 18 -4.14 11.37 -5.28
N THR A 19 -3.83 12.57 -5.78
CA THR A 19 -2.53 12.90 -6.36
C THR A 19 -1.38 12.71 -5.38
N LEU A 20 -1.52 13.11 -4.10
CA LEU A 20 -0.45 12.99 -3.13
C LEU A 20 -0.31 11.56 -2.59
N ASP A 21 -1.40 10.77 -2.56
CA ASP A 21 -1.34 9.34 -2.20
C ASP A 21 -0.50 8.53 -3.21
N MET A 22 -0.42 8.99 -4.46
CA MET A 22 0.48 8.46 -5.48
C MET A 22 1.88 9.08 -5.38
N ASN A 23 1.97 10.42 -5.47
CA ASN A 23 3.26 11.11 -5.60
C ASN A 23 4.09 11.06 -4.32
N GLY A 24 3.46 11.05 -3.14
CA GLY A 24 4.18 10.96 -1.86
C GLY A 24 5.06 9.72 -1.77
N PRO A 25 4.49 8.50 -1.85
CA PRO A 25 5.29 7.28 -1.88
C PRO A 25 6.24 7.22 -3.09
N TYR A 26 5.81 7.66 -4.27
CA TYR A 26 6.65 7.67 -5.46
C TYR A 26 7.92 8.48 -5.22
N GLU A 27 7.79 9.71 -4.70
CA GLU A 27 8.92 10.61 -4.46
C GLU A 27 9.84 10.07 -3.35
N VAL A 28 9.28 9.60 -2.22
CA VAL A 28 10.07 9.01 -1.14
C VAL A 28 10.91 7.83 -1.63
N LEU A 29 10.27 6.87 -2.33
CA LEU A 29 10.95 5.66 -2.80
C LEU A 29 11.98 6.00 -3.88
N ARG A 30 11.67 6.93 -4.78
CA ARG A 30 12.62 7.35 -5.84
C ARG A 30 13.80 8.16 -5.32
N LYS A 31 13.70 8.82 -4.15
CA LYS A 31 14.84 9.55 -3.54
C LYS A 31 15.72 8.66 -2.68
N SER A 32 15.20 7.55 -2.16
CA SER A 32 15.97 6.64 -1.33
C SER A 32 17.18 6.06 -2.07
N GLY A 33 18.34 6.05 -1.42
CA GLY A 33 19.60 5.57 -1.98
C GLY A 33 20.05 6.33 -3.23
N LEU A 34 19.76 7.62 -3.32
CA LEU A 34 20.01 8.42 -4.54
C LEU A 34 19.39 7.77 -5.79
N SER A 35 18.17 7.27 -5.66
CA SER A 35 17.38 6.57 -6.69
C SER A 35 17.86 5.16 -7.04
N GLN A 36 18.66 4.52 -6.19
CA GLN A 36 19.17 3.16 -6.44
C GLN A 36 18.43 2.07 -5.66
N ASN A 37 17.76 2.43 -4.55
CA ASN A 37 17.11 1.45 -3.68
C ASN A 37 15.82 0.88 -4.27
N PHE A 38 15.08 1.68 -5.06
CA PHE A 38 13.80 1.28 -5.61
C PHE A 38 13.66 1.60 -7.10
N ASN A 39 13.16 0.61 -7.85
CA ASN A 39 12.70 0.78 -9.21
C ASN A 39 11.18 0.81 -9.23
N VAL A 40 10.57 1.98 -9.45
CA VAL A 40 9.12 2.18 -9.36
C VAL A 40 8.50 2.13 -10.75
N THR A 41 7.53 1.23 -10.91
CA THR A 41 6.71 1.06 -12.12
C THR A 41 5.28 1.43 -11.79
N VAL A 42 4.68 2.32 -12.57
CA VAL A 42 3.29 2.75 -12.43
C VAL A 42 2.41 1.89 -13.33
N ALA A 43 1.37 1.27 -12.76
CA ALA A 43 0.43 0.46 -13.50
C ALA A 43 -1.00 0.98 -13.38
N SER A 44 -1.78 0.84 -14.43
CA SER A 44 -3.21 1.18 -14.46
C SER A 44 -3.93 0.39 -15.56
N GLU A 45 -5.25 0.24 -15.44
CA GLU A 45 -6.06 -0.39 -16.50
C GLU A 45 -6.12 0.47 -17.76
N THR A 46 -6.04 1.81 -17.64
CA THR A 46 -6.06 2.75 -18.76
C THR A 46 -4.68 3.39 -19.01
N ASP A 47 -4.38 3.79 -20.24
CA ASP A 47 -3.09 4.43 -20.59
C ASP A 47 -2.87 5.73 -19.80
N ILE A 48 -3.94 6.52 -19.66
CA ILE A 48 -3.96 7.74 -18.84
C ILE A 48 -5.03 7.57 -17.77
N THR A 49 -4.65 7.79 -16.51
CA THR A 49 -5.55 7.75 -15.35
C THR A 49 -5.61 9.13 -14.73
N THR A 50 -6.82 9.64 -14.52
CA THR A 50 -7.03 10.99 -13.98
C THR A 50 -7.28 10.91 -12.47
N SER A 51 -6.53 11.71 -11.70
CA SER A 51 -6.73 11.88 -10.26
C SER A 51 -8.00 12.70 -9.96
N ILE A 52 -8.42 12.67 -8.69
CA ILE A 52 -9.56 13.47 -8.24
C ILE A 52 -9.30 14.98 -8.37
N GLU A 53 -8.04 15.40 -8.31
CA GLU A 53 -7.61 16.79 -8.49
C GLU A 53 -7.40 17.18 -9.97
N GLY A 54 -7.61 16.26 -10.91
CA GLY A 54 -7.50 16.50 -12.33
C GLY A 54 -6.11 16.28 -12.94
N LEU A 55 -5.15 15.72 -12.19
CA LEU A 55 -3.86 15.33 -12.73
C LEU A 55 -4.03 14.11 -13.65
N HIS A 56 -3.37 14.13 -14.80
CA HIS A 56 -3.31 13.00 -15.72
C HIS A 56 -1.99 12.24 -15.53
N ALA A 57 -2.07 11.02 -15.02
CA ALA A 57 -0.93 10.11 -14.87
C ALA A 57 -0.93 9.08 -16.00
N ARG A 58 0.20 8.94 -16.70
CA ARG A 58 0.40 7.89 -17.68
C ARG A 58 0.99 6.66 -17.00
N ARG A 59 0.46 5.49 -17.30
CA ARG A 59 1.03 4.22 -16.85
C ARG A 59 2.30 3.86 -17.61
N ASP A 60 3.18 3.12 -16.95
CA ASP A 60 4.31 2.43 -17.58
C ASP A 60 3.84 1.09 -18.17
N ILE A 61 2.99 0.37 -17.42
CA ILE A 61 2.46 -0.95 -17.82
C ILE A 61 0.95 -1.05 -17.57
N ALA A 62 0.28 -1.94 -18.31
CA ALA A 62 -1.14 -2.23 -18.13
C ALA A 62 -1.39 -3.10 -16.90
N ILE A 63 -2.48 -2.85 -16.16
CA ILE A 63 -3.05 -3.83 -15.23
C ILE A 63 -3.90 -4.80 -16.05
N ASP A 64 -3.35 -5.96 -16.34
CA ASP A 64 -3.98 -7.02 -17.10
C ASP A 64 -3.55 -8.41 -16.57
N HIS A 65 -4.00 -9.45 -17.24
CA HIS A 65 -3.67 -10.82 -16.84
C HIS A 65 -2.16 -11.13 -16.97
N ALA A 66 -1.45 -10.49 -17.88
CA ALA A 66 -0.01 -10.68 -18.04
C ALA A 66 0.75 -10.10 -16.85
N LEU A 67 0.34 -8.94 -16.32
CA LEU A 67 0.94 -8.35 -15.14
C LEU A 67 0.75 -9.24 -13.90
N VAL A 68 -0.41 -9.88 -13.75
CA VAL A 68 -0.67 -10.81 -12.63
C VAL A 68 0.36 -11.96 -12.63
N GLN A 69 0.76 -12.46 -13.79
CA GLN A 69 1.81 -13.48 -13.89
C GLN A 69 3.21 -12.98 -13.53
N GLN A 70 3.44 -11.67 -13.61
CA GLN A 70 4.71 -11.02 -13.30
C GLN A 70 4.78 -10.52 -11.84
N LEU A 71 3.71 -10.65 -11.05
CA LEU A 71 3.70 -10.21 -9.65
C LEU A 71 4.85 -10.75 -8.79
N PRO A 72 5.36 -11.97 -9.00
CA PRO A 72 6.52 -12.45 -8.26
C PRO A 72 7.79 -11.59 -8.45
N ASP A 73 7.90 -10.83 -9.53
CA ASP A 73 9.06 -9.98 -9.82
C ASP A 73 9.03 -8.64 -9.05
N PHE A 74 7.91 -8.32 -8.39
CA PHE A 74 7.76 -7.11 -7.60
C PHE A 74 7.90 -7.40 -6.11
N ASP A 75 8.68 -6.58 -5.42
CA ASP A 75 8.94 -6.68 -3.98
C ASP A 75 7.94 -5.86 -3.16
N VAL A 76 7.47 -4.75 -3.72
CA VAL A 76 6.54 -3.82 -3.04
C VAL A 76 5.35 -3.52 -3.95
N LEU A 77 4.14 -3.58 -3.39
CA LEU A 77 2.93 -3.05 -4.02
C LEU A 77 2.47 -1.83 -3.23
N VAL A 78 2.30 -0.70 -3.92
CA VAL A 78 1.73 0.54 -3.35
C VAL A 78 0.34 0.78 -3.93
N VAL A 79 -0.64 0.96 -3.02
CA VAL A 79 -2.05 1.14 -3.37
C VAL A 79 -2.53 2.49 -2.84
N PRO A 80 -2.55 3.55 -3.65
CA PRO A 80 -3.08 4.85 -3.26
C PRO A 80 -4.60 4.81 -3.08
N GLY A 81 -5.11 5.79 -2.33
CA GLY A 81 -6.54 6.00 -2.16
C GLY A 81 -7.08 7.15 -3.00
N GLY A 82 -8.26 7.60 -2.63
CA GLY A 82 -8.99 8.71 -3.24
C GLY A 82 -10.13 9.15 -2.33
N VAL A 83 -11.17 9.77 -2.86
CA VAL A 83 -12.36 10.11 -2.07
C VAL A 83 -13.17 8.84 -1.81
N ALA A 84 -13.44 8.57 -0.53
CA ALA A 84 -14.33 7.49 -0.08
C ALA A 84 -15.75 8.00 0.19
N GLY A 85 -16.70 7.08 0.33
CA GLY A 85 -18.09 7.33 0.62
C GLY A 85 -19.04 7.00 -0.55
N PRO A 86 -20.36 7.15 -0.34
CA PRO A 86 -21.36 6.79 -1.33
C PRO A 86 -21.19 7.48 -2.67
N GLY A 87 -21.19 6.70 -3.76
CA GLY A 87 -21.03 7.20 -5.13
C GLY A 87 -19.60 7.60 -5.50
N SER A 88 -18.61 7.32 -4.65
CA SER A 88 -17.21 7.66 -4.92
C SER A 88 -16.53 6.65 -5.85
N ALA A 89 -15.40 7.09 -6.44
CA ALA A 89 -14.56 6.20 -7.24
C ALA A 89 -13.99 5.03 -6.42
N VAL A 90 -13.67 5.26 -5.13
CA VAL A 90 -13.20 4.20 -4.23
C VAL A 90 -14.29 3.16 -4.00
N GLU A 91 -15.53 3.57 -3.75
CA GLU A 91 -16.66 2.65 -3.58
C GLU A 91 -16.90 1.84 -4.87
N ALA A 92 -16.95 2.51 -6.03
CA ALA A 92 -17.16 1.84 -7.31
C ALA A 92 -16.06 0.83 -7.64
N GLN A 93 -14.79 1.17 -7.39
CA GLN A 93 -13.67 0.28 -7.61
C GLN A 93 -13.69 -0.90 -6.64
N ALA A 94 -13.97 -0.66 -5.35
CA ALA A 94 -14.05 -1.70 -4.31
C ALA A 94 -15.22 -2.67 -4.53
N ALA A 95 -16.32 -2.22 -5.12
CA ALA A 95 -17.48 -3.06 -5.42
C ALA A 95 -17.19 -4.11 -6.52
N ASN A 96 -16.27 -3.82 -7.44
CA ASN A 96 -15.90 -4.75 -8.51
C ASN A 96 -14.72 -5.63 -8.09
N ILE A 97 -14.96 -6.56 -7.16
CA ILE A 97 -13.95 -7.45 -6.56
C ILE A 97 -13.25 -8.37 -7.58
N THR A 98 -13.80 -8.53 -8.76
CA THR A 98 -13.23 -9.34 -9.86
C THR A 98 -12.51 -8.49 -10.90
N SER A 99 -12.42 -7.17 -10.72
CA SER A 99 -11.64 -6.31 -11.62
C SER A 99 -10.15 -6.71 -11.60
N PRO A 100 -9.42 -6.48 -12.68
CA PRO A 100 -7.98 -6.72 -12.71
C PRO A 100 -7.24 -6.00 -11.58
N PHE A 101 -7.63 -4.76 -11.25
CA PHE A 101 -7.07 -3.98 -10.15
C PHE A 101 -7.25 -4.67 -8.78
N MET A 102 -8.48 -5.12 -8.45
CA MET A 102 -8.77 -5.77 -7.16
C MET A 102 -8.14 -7.16 -7.09
N THR A 103 -8.17 -7.92 -8.19
CA THR A 103 -7.53 -9.23 -8.30
C THR A 103 -6.03 -9.12 -8.06
N LEU A 104 -5.36 -8.13 -8.66
CA LEU A 104 -3.94 -7.89 -8.49
C LEU A 104 -3.56 -7.68 -7.01
N ILE A 105 -4.35 -6.91 -6.25
CA ILE A 105 -4.12 -6.70 -4.81
C ILE A 105 -4.16 -8.03 -4.04
N LYS A 106 -5.19 -8.85 -4.33
CA LYS A 106 -5.35 -10.15 -3.67
C LYS A 106 -4.23 -11.11 -4.01
N GLU A 107 -3.92 -11.27 -5.29
CA GLU A 107 -2.84 -12.15 -5.76
C GLU A 107 -1.48 -11.70 -5.19
N PHE A 108 -1.21 -10.38 -5.13
CA PHE A 108 0.02 -9.90 -4.51
C PHE A 108 0.11 -10.27 -3.03
N ALA A 109 -0.99 -10.19 -2.29
CA ALA A 109 -1.03 -10.55 -0.87
C ALA A 109 -0.89 -12.06 -0.63
N ASP A 110 -1.29 -12.90 -1.58
CA ASP A 110 -1.30 -14.36 -1.43
C ASP A 110 0.00 -15.04 -1.92
N VAL A 111 0.74 -14.37 -2.81
CA VAL A 111 1.99 -14.91 -3.35
C VAL A 111 3.13 -14.71 -2.35
N ALA A 112 3.77 -15.82 -1.95
CA ALA A 112 4.96 -15.77 -1.11
C ALA A 112 6.14 -15.07 -1.80
N PRO A 113 7.05 -14.41 -1.05
CA PRO A 113 8.27 -13.86 -1.61
C PRO A 113 9.10 -14.95 -2.28
N LEU A 114 9.75 -14.63 -3.39
CA LEU A 114 10.61 -15.56 -4.16
C LEU A 114 11.76 -16.10 -3.31
N SER A 115 12.17 -15.40 -2.28
CA SER A 115 13.27 -15.76 -1.41
C SER A 115 13.10 -15.08 -0.05
N THR A 116 13.53 -15.73 1.02
CA THR A 116 13.59 -15.11 2.36
C THR A 116 14.55 -13.93 2.45
N ALA A 117 15.43 -13.76 1.47
CA ALA A 117 16.37 -12.62 1.39
C ALA A 117 15.75 -11.40 0.70
N ARG A 118 14.60 -11.53 0.02
CA ARG A 118 13.86 -10.41 -0.59
C ARG A 118 12.58 -10.14 0.17
N PRO A 119 12.37 -8.91 0.61
CA PRO A 119 11.13 -8.54 1.28
C PRO A 119 9.96 -8.59 0.28
N ARG A 120 8.75 -8.81 0.79
CA ARG A 120 7.53 -8.57 0.02
C ARG A 120 6.58 -7.74 0.87
N VAL A 121 6.21 -6.55 0.39
CA VAL A 121 5.47 -5.56 1.17
C VAL A 121 4.27 -5.06 0.38
N LEU A 122 3.12 -5.02 1.03
CA LEU A 122 1.90 -4.40 0.54
C LEU A 122 1.62 -3.15 1.38
N LEU A 123 1.74 -1.98 0.75
CA LEU A 123 1.55 -0.67 1.37
C LEU A 123 0.29 -0.01 0.80
N SER A 124 -0.71 0.21 1.64
CA SER A 124 -1.88 1.03 1.28
C SER A 124 -1.76 2.44 1.85
N ILE A 125 -2.14 3.43 1.05
CA ILE A 125 -2.16 4.84 1.43
C ILE A 125 -3.62 5.30 1.53
N CYS A 126 -3.96 6.00 2.62
CA CYS A 126 -5.26 6.64 2.75
C CYS A 126 -6.41 5.61 2.58
N THR A 127 -7.41 5.95 1.79
CA THR A 127 -8.54 5.07 1.48
C THR A 127 -8.20 3.88 0.56
N GLY A 128 -6.98 3.78 0.07
CA GLY A 128 -6.46 2.57 -0.55
C GLY A 128 -6.58 1.33 0.35
N ALA A 129 -6.58 1.54 1.67
CA ALA A 129 -6.84 0.50 2.66
C ALA A 129 -8.23 -0.16 2.51
N ILE A 130 -9.24 0.56 1.97
CA ILE A 130 -10.57 0.00 1.72
C ILE A 130 -10.50 -1.15 0.70
N PHE A 131 -9.67 -1.03 -0.33
CA PHE A 131 -9.48 -2.11 -1.30
C PHE A 131 -8.89 -3.37 -0.64
N LEU A 132 -7.86 -3.18 0.19
CA LEU A 132 -7.24 -4.26 0.95
C LEU A 132 -8.24 -4.90 1.93
N GLY A 133 -9.01 -4.06 2.64
CA GLY A 133 -10.07 -4.51 3.54
C GLY A 133 -11.12 -5.33 2.81
N THR A 134 -11.59 -4.86 1.66
CA THR A 134 -12.57 -5.55 0.80
C THR A 134 -12.06 -6.91 0.33
N MET A 135 -10.76 -7.04 0.04
CA MET A 135 -10.14 -8.30 -0.38
C MET A 135 -9.75 -9.23 0.79
N GLY A 136 -10.05 -8.83 2.05
CA GLY A 136 -9.77 -9.64 3.24
C GLY A 136 -8.30 -9.67 3.67
N VAL A 137 -7.46 -8.78 3.13
CA VAL A 137 -6.02 -8.70 3.48
C VAL A 137 -5.81 -8.35 4.94
N PHE A 138 -6.75 -7.63 5.55
CA PHE A 138 -6.68 -7.23 6.97
C PHE A 138 -7.37 -8.20 7.94
N ASN A 139 -7.84 -9.36 7.49
CA ASN A 139 -8.42 -10.35 8.41
C ASN A 139 -7.43 -10.69 9.53
N ASP A 140 -7.91 -10.68 10.80
CA ASP A 140 -7.09 -10.89 12.01
C ASP A 140 -5.94 -9.89 12.21
N ARG A 141 -6.02 -8.67 11.62
CA ARG A 141 -4.93 -7.68 11.65
C ARG A 141 -5.42 -6.31 12.08
N TYR A 142 -4.50 -5.52 12.63
CA TYR A 142 -4.73 -4.09 12.79
C TYR A 142 -4.48 -3.36 11.48
N CYS A 143 -5.28 -2.32 11.22
CA CYS A 143 -5.14 -1.49 10.03
C CYS A 143 -5.62 -0.06 10.29
N THR A 144 -5.26 0.84 9.41
CA THR A 144 -5.72 2.22 9.44
C THR A 144 -6.05 2.73 8.04
N THR A 145 -6.69 3.88 7.97
CA THR A 145 -7.01 4.60 6.74
C THR A 145 -7.14 6.09 7.04
N HIS A 146 -7.54 6.88 6.06
CA HIS A 146 -7.90 8.28 6.26
C HIS A 146 -8.93 8.43 7.40
N TRP A 147 -8.73 9.39 8.30
CA TRP A 147 -9.53 9.55 9.52
C TRP A 147 -11.06 9.69 9.28
N LYS A 148 -11.47 10.23 8.14
CA LYS A 148 -12.89 10.29 7.74
C LYS A 148 -13.46 8.97 7.23
N ALA A 149 -12.61 8.00 6.88
CA ALA A 149 -12.99 6.72 6.27
C ALA A 149 -12.79 5.51 7.20
N LEU A 150 -12.53 5.73 8.51
CA LEU A 150 -12.34 4.64 9.47
C LEU A 150 -13.57 3.72 9.54
N THR A 151 -14.77 4.30 9.50
CA THR A 151 -16.04 3.55 9.50
C THR A 151 -16.23 2.76 8.20
N ASP A 152 -15.85 3.33 7.05
CA ASP A 152 -15.95 2.65 5.76
C ASP A 152 -14.99 1.46 5.70
N LEU A 153 -13.76 1.64 6.21
CA LEU A 153 -12.79 0.55 6.32
C LEU A 153 -13.30 -0.54 7.28
N GLN A 154 -13.86 -0.16 8.46
CA GLN A 154 -14.39 -1.14 9.40
C GLN A 154 -15.54 -1.96 8.77
N LYS A 155 -16.40 -1.31 7.98
CA LYS A 155 -17.43 -2.02 7.21
C LYS A 155 -16.80 -3.01 6.22
N SER A 156 -15.81 -2.56 5.44
CA SER A 156 -15.15 -3.41 4.43
C SER A 156 -14.48 -4.65 5.04
N VAL A 157 -13.77 -4.51 6.18
CA VAL A 157 -13.14 -5.66 6.84
C VAL A 157 -14.15 -6.61 7.47
N ASN A 158 -15.28 -6.09 7.98
CA ASN A 158 -16.37 -6.92 8.51
C ASN A 158 -17.03 -7.73 7.40
N ASP A 159 -17.35 -7.09 6.27
CA ASP A 159 -17.97 -7.74 5.11
C ASP A 159 -17.05 -8.81 4.51
N ALA A 160 -15.74 -8.53 4.44
CA ALA A 160 -14.76 -9.50 3.95
C ALA A 160 -14.65 -10.71 4.90
N ALA A 161 -14.56 -10.48 6.20
CA ALA A 161 -14.50 -11.54 7.20
C ALA A 161 -15.75 -12.44 7.15
N ALA A 162 -16.94 -11.85 6.97
CA ALA A 162 -18.17 -12.62 6.82
C ALA A 162 -18.14 -13.52 5.56
N ARG A 163 -17.59 -13.03 4.44
CA ARG A 163 -17.47 -13.84 3.20
C ARG A 163 -16.46 -14.98 3.33
N THR A 164 -15.40 -14.79 4.11
CA THR A 164 -14.30 -15.76 4.24
C THR A 164 -14.40 -16.63 5.50
N HIS A 165 -15.44 -16.43 6.33
CA HIS A 165 -15.61 -17.08 7.64
C HIS A 165 -14.40 -16.84 8.58
N GLY A 166 -13.70 -15.69 8.39
CA GLY A 166 -12.57 -15.26 9.19
C GLY A 166 -12.97 -14.30 10.30
N ARG A 167 -11.97 -13.78 11.01
CA ARG A 167 -12.17 -12.66 11.94
C ARG A 167 -11.89 -11.34 11.23
N PRO A 168 -12.71 -10.31 11.49
CA PRO A 168 -12.48 -9.00 10.88
C PRO A 168 -11.19 -8.37 11.43
N GLY A 169 -10.59 -7.52 10.62
CA GLY A 169 -9.51 -6.66 11.05
C GLY A 169 -9.96 -5.62 12.08
N THR A 170 -9.04 -5.12 12.87
CA THR A 170 -9.25 -4.06 13.84
C THR A 170 -8.77 -2.73 13.26
N VAL A 171 -9.69 -1.82 13.02
CA VAL A 171 -9.38 -0.49 12.49
C VAL A 171 -9.03 0.46 13.64
N VAL A 172 -7.85 1.08 13.56
CA VAL A 172 -7.36 2.01 14.59
C VAL A 172 -7.02 3.38 13.97
N PRO A 173 -7.26 4.48 14.69
CA PRO A 173 -6.82 5.80 14.26
C PRO A 173 -5.31 5.92 14.54
N ALA A 174 -4.51 5.78 13.50
CA ALA A 174 -3.05 5.89 13.56
C ALA A 174 -2.51 6.58 12.32
N ARG A 175 -1.31 7.14 12.40
CA ARG A 175 -0.66 7.74 11.25
C ARG A 175 -0.28 6.66 10.23
N PHE A 176 0.22 5.52 10.71
CA PHE A 176 0.35 4.29 9.94
C PHE A 176 0.29 3.07 10.89
N VAL A 177 0.01 1.92 10.33
CA VAL A 177 0.04 0.62 11.02
C VAL A 177 0.86 -0.35 10.19
N ASP A 178 1.86 -0.93 10.81
CA ASP A 178 2.55 -2.11 10.31
C ASP A 178 2.02 -3.34 11.04
N SER A 179 1.26 -4.17 10.34
CA SER A 179 0.60 -5.36 10.89
C SER A 179 1.48 -6.61 10.85
N GLY A 180 2.77 -6.47 10.52
CA GLY A 180 3.67 -7.60 10.32
C GLY A 180 3.32 -8.44 9.09
N ASN A 181 3.91 -9.64 9.01
CA ASN A 181 3.72 -10.53 7.87
C ASN A 181 2.38 -11.28 7.93
N ASN A 182 1.75 -11.45 6.78
CA ASN A 182 0.62 -12.38 6.65
C ASN A 182 1.11 -13.84 6.56
N THR A 183 0.19 -14.78 6.39
CA THR A 183 0.50 -16.22 6.30
C THR A 183 1.36 -16.59 5.09
N SER A 184 1.34 -15.76 4.05
CA SER A 184 2.18 -15.92 2.85
C SER A 184 3.55 -15.27 2.99
N GLY A 185 3.85 -14.59 4.10
CA GLY A 185 5.11 -13.89 4.33
C GLY A 185 5.15 -12.47 3.75
N VAL A 186 4.02 -11.92 3.32
CA VAL A 186 3.89 -10.54 2.84
C VAL A 186 3.66 -9.60 4.01
N ARG A 187 4.51 -8.59 4.18
CA ARG A 187 4.35 -7.54 5.20
C ARG A 187 3.25 -6.58 4.79
N ILE A 188 2.32 -6.33 5.70
CA ILE A 188 1.14 -5.49 5.43
C ILE A 188 1.26 -4.18 6.19
N ILE A 189 1.33 -3.08 5.45
CA ILE A 189 1.40 -1.72 6.00
C ILE A 189 0.23 -0.91 5.47
N SER A 190 -0.44 -0.17 6.36
CA SER A 190 -1.49 0.77 5.98
C SER A 190 -1.21 2.16 6.55
N SER A 191 -1.50 3.22 5.82
CA SER A 191 -1.35 4.59 6.31
C SER A 191 -2.67 5.34 6.39
N GLY A 192 -2.68 6.33 7.26
CA GLY A 192 -3.72 7.35 7.31
C GLY A 192 -3.76 8.22 6.06
N GLY A 193 -4.43 9.37 6.15
CA GLY A 193 -4.69 10.22 4.99
C GLY A 193 -3.50 11.03 4.52
N VAL A 194 -3.41 11.16 3.25
CA VAL A 194 -2.62 12.05 2.39
C VAL A 194 -1.15 12.15 2.82
N SER A 195 -0.80 13.08 3.72
CA SER A 195 0.59 13.27 4.18
C SER A 195 1.14 12.11 5.02
N ALA A 196 0.28 11.30 5.66
CA ALA A 196 0.71 10.12 6.39
C ALA A 196 1.33 9.05 5.49
N GLY A 197 1.03 9.10 4.18
CA GLY A 197 1.68 8.26 3.17
C GLY A 197 3.18 8.50 3.06
N LEU A 198 3.65 9.74 3.26
CA LEU A 198 5.07 10.06 3.32
C LEU A 198 5.75 9.37 4.51
N ASP A 199 5.13 9.42 5.70
CA ASP A 199 5.68 8.78 6.90
C ASP A 199 5.72 7.27 6.80
N ALA A 200 4.65 6.65 6.26
CA ALA A 200 4.61 5.21 6.03
C ALA A 200 5.66 4.77 4.99
N SER A 201 5.90 5.58 3.96
CA SER A 201 6.92 5.31 2.95
C SER A 201 8.34 5.44 3.52
N LEU A 202 8.60 6.47 4.35
CA LEU A 202 9.87 6.61 5.07
C LEU A 202 10.06 5.48 6.09
N TYR A 203 8.99 5.05 6.76
CA TYR A 203 9.02 3.86 7.62
C TYR A 203 9.36 2.60 6.82
N LEU A 204 8.82 2.44 5.62
CA LEU A 204 9.19 1.34 4.71
C LEU A 204 10.68 1.40 4.36
N VAL A 205 11.22 2.58 3.99
CA VAL A 205 12.66 2.77 3.74
C VAL A 205 13.47 2.36 4.97
N LYS A 206 13.10 2.86 6.17
CA LYS A 206 13.75 2.48 7.42
C LYS A 206 13.76 0.97 7.64
N SER A 207 12.63 0.30 7.40
CA SER A 207 12.49 -1.13 7.66
C SER A 207 13.33 -2.01 6.74
N LEU A 208 13.67 -1.51 5.54
CA LEU A 208 14.39 -2.23 4.49
C LEU A 208 15.87 -1.86 4.42
N PHE A 209 16.21 -0.59 4.63
CA PHE A 209 17.54 -0.05 4.41
C PHE A 209 18.16 0.61 5.67
N GLY A 210 17.40 0.72 6.75
CA GLY A 210 17.86 1.29 8.02
C GLY A 210 17.39 2.72 8.25
N GLU A 211 17.52 3.17 9.51
CA GLU A 211 17.03 4.48 9.93
C GLU A 211 17.81 5.64 9.31
N GLU A 212 19.12 5.48 9.12
CA GLU A 212 19.99 6.48 8.50
C GLU A 212 19.50 6.80 7.08
N GLU A 213 19.26 5.78 6.25
CA GLU A 213 18.74 5.94 4.90
C GLU A 213 17.37 6.68 4.87
N ALA A 214 16.50 6.36 5.82
CA ALA A 214 15.19 7.03 5.90
C ALA A 214 15.32 8.50 6.33
N LEU A 215 16.27 8.82 7.21
CA LEU A 215 16.55 10.20 7.62
C LEU A 215 17.16 11.00 6.47
N ASP A 216 18.12 10.46 5.75
CA ASP A 216 18.73 11.10 4.57
C ASP A 216 17.67 11.35 3.48
N THR A 217 16.78 10.39 3.28
CA THR A 217 15.65 10.54 2.34
C THR A 217 14.70 11.66 2.79
N ALA A 218 14.36 11.73 4.07
CA ALA A 218 13.50 12.78 4.63
C ALA A 218 14.14 14.16 4.53
N GLU A 219 15.46 14.28 4.79
CA GLU A 219 16.22 15.52 4.62
C GLU A 219 16.24 15.98 3.16
N MET A 220 16.47 15.06 2.21
CA MET A 220 16.43 15.36 0.78
C MET A 220 15.06 15.88 0.32
N LEU A 221 13.98 15.48 1.00
CA LEU A 221 12.61 15.93 0.73
C LEU A 221 12.25 17.21 1.51
N ASP A 222 13.15 17.73 2.35
CA ASP A 222 12.86 18.81 3.32
C ASP A 222 11.59 18.51 4.15
N TYR A 223 11.43 17.24 4.55
CA TYR A 223 10.24 16.73 5.20
C TYR A 223 10.48 16.35 6.66
N ALA A 224 9.70 16.94 7.58
CA ALA A 224 9.73 16.60 9.00
C ALA A 224 9.04 15.25 9.24
N TRP A 225 9.79 14.16 9.26
CA TRP A 225 9.28 12.82 9.40
C TRP A 225 8.68 12.54 10.79
N HIS A 226 7.41 12.16 10.84
CA HIS A 226 6.68 11.76 12.05
C HIS A 226 6.90 10.28 12.38
N LYS A 227 8.15 9.92 12.65
CA LYS A 227 8.62 8.52 12.76
C LYS A 227 8.06 7.72 13.93
N THR A 228 7.54 8.39 14.97
CA THR A 228 7.01 7.77 16.19
C THR A 228 5.50 7.66 16.24
N ASP A 229 4.79 8.21 15.25
CA ASP A 229 3.32 8.31 15.25
C ASP A 229 2.63 7.09 14.62
N GLY A 230 3.40 6.05 14.31
CA GLY A 230 2.92 4.77 13.78
C GLY A 230 2.71 3.70 14.85
N VAL A 231 1.91 2.70 14.53
CA VAL A 231 1.73 1.47 15.30
C VAL A 231 2.45 0.33 14.57
N VAL A 232 3.41 -0.29 15.25
CA VAL A 232 4.20 -1.40 14.70
C VAL A 232 3.93 -2.65 15.54
N LEU A 233 3.43 -3.70 14.89
CA LEU A 233 2.97 -4.93 15.53
C LEU A 233 3.84 -6.14 15.14
N ASP A 234 5.10 -5.87 14.79
CA ASP A 234 6.04 -6.92 14.40
C ASP A 234 6.25 -7.92 15.55
N GLY A 235 5.91 -9.18 15.31
CA GLY A 235 6.07 -10.28 16.28
C GLY A 235 4.93 -10.45 17.28
N MET A 236 3.90 -9.62 17.32
CA MET A 236 2.71 -9.89 18.13
C MET A 236 1.84 -10.97 17.45
N ARG A 237 1.89 -12.20 18.00
CA ARG A 237 0.87 -13.20 17.69
C ARG A 237 -0.35 -12.90 18.57
N TYR A 238 -1.47 -12.57 17.93
CA TYR A 238 -2.74 -12.51 18.63
C TYR A 238 -3.22 -13.93 18.86
N TYR A 239 -3.41 -14.28 20.13
CA TYR A 239 -4.06 -15.51 20.57
C TYR A 239 -5.55 -15.26 20.78
#